data_d93677f86646a30e8ec2696ff73b3c7a
#
_entry.id   d93677f86646a30e8ec2696ff73b3c7a
#
_cell.length_a   1.000
_cell.length_b   1.000
_cell.length_c   1.000
_cell.angle_alpha   90.00
_cell.angle_beta   90.00
_cell.angle_gamma   90.00
#
_symmetry.space_group_name_H-M   'P 1'
#
loop_
_entity.id
_entity.type
_entity.pdbx_description
1 polymer ?
#
loop_
_entity_poly.entity_id
_entity_poly.type
_entity_poly.pdbx_seq_one_letter_code
_entity_poly.pdbx_strand_id
1 'polypeptide(L)'
;MILELRDTEFEKISRLVHSHCGIHLHDGKKELVKARLGKRIREGNFKSFAQYYDYVKTGEGTDEFIAMIDSLSTNLTSFFREDGHFRALARIVPALIRESKGRGRTRLRLWSAGCSTGEEPYTMAITALESAQGAAADIRILATDISTRVLKKAAQGIYPAERVKSIPPDLLRKYFQVGQGNWAGHYRVK
;
A
#
# COMPACT_ATOMS: atom_id res chain seq x y z
N MET A 1 -13.30 -3.05 -30.61
CA MET A 1 -14.55 -3.48 -29.92
C MET A 1 -14.78 -2.54 -28.76
N ILE A 2 -15.92 -1.87 -28.71
CA ILE A 2 -16.30 -1.00 -27.58
C ILE A 2 -16.82 -1.92 -26.47
N LEU A 3 -16.06 -2.00 -25.36
CA LEU A 3 -16.49 -2.73 -24.17
C LEU A 3 -17.46 -1.83 -23.38
N GLU A 4 -18.69 -2.26 -23.23
CA GLU A 4 -19.71 -1.58 -22.44
C GLU A 4 -19.91 -2.33 -21.12
N LEU A 5 -19.90 -1.60 -20.00
CA LEU A 5 -20.19 -2.13 -18.68
C LEU A 5 -21.65 -1.78 -18.32
N ARG A 6 -22.53 -2.79 -18.37
CA ARG A 6 -23.92 -2.63 -17.96
C ARG A 6 -24.07 -2.52 -16.45
N ASP A 7 -25.15 -1.91 -15.97
CA ASP A 7 -25.40 -1.74 -14.53
C ASP A 7 -25.44 -3.09 -13.80
N THR A 8 -26.08 -4.07 -14.38
CA THR A 8 -26.15 -5.45 -13.82
C THR A 8 -24.79 -6.12 -13.69
N GLU A 9 -23.86 -5.86 -14.61
CA GLU A 9 -22.48 -6.37 -14.56
C GLU A 9 -21.67 -5.61 -13.51
N PHE A 10 -21.83 -4.29 -13.45
CA PHE A 10 -21.20 -3.46 -12.42
C PHE A 10 -21.63 -3.89 -11.01
N GLU A 11 -22.92 -4.11 -10.77
CA GLU A 11 -23.42 -4.58 -9.47
C GLU A 11 -22.86 -5.96 -9.07
N LYS A 12 -22.77 -6.90 -10.05
CA LYS A 12 -22.18 -8.22 -9.80
C LYS A 12 -20.71 -8.10 -9.40
N ILE A 13 -19.93 -7.29 -10.12
CA ILE A 13 -18.51 -7.02 -9.82
C ILE A 13 -18.39 -6.34 -8.46
N SER A 14 -19.20 -5.32 -8.19
CA SER A 14 -19.19 -4.60 -6.91
C SER A 14 -19.45 -5.52 -5.73
N ARG A 15 -20.47 -6.38 -5.82
CA ARG A 15 -20.78 -7.39 -4.79
C ARG A 15 -19.65 -8.40 -4.60
N LEU A 16 -19.06 -8.88 -5.69
CA LEU A 16 -17.94 -9.83 -5.64
C LEU A 16 -16.73 -9.21 -4.94
N VAL A 17 -16.37 -8.00 -5.32
CA VAL A 17 -15.25 -7.24 -4.71
C VAL A 17 -15.52 -6.97 -3.24
N HIS A 18 -16.71 -6.48 -2.90
CA HIS A 18 -17.08 -6.19 -1.51
C HIS A 18 -17.04 -7.44 -0.62
N SER A 19 -17.59 -8.55 -1.08
CA SER A 19 -17.65 -9.80 -0.29
C SER A 19 -16.27 -10.39 0.03
N HIS A 20 -15.27 -10.14 -0.81
CA HIS A 20 -13.92 -10.71 -0.62
C HIS A 20 -12.94 -9.76 0.08
N CYS A 21 -13.09 -8.45 -0.12
CA CYS A 21 -12.10 -7.49 0.36
C CYS A 21 -12.69 -6.23 0.99
N GLY A 22 -14.00 -6.14 1.14
CA GLY A 22 -14.65 -5.00 1.78
C GLY A 22 -14.64 -3.69 0.97
N ILE A 23 -14.07 -3.68 -0.23
CA ILE A 23 -14.03 -2.47 -1.07
C ILE A 23 -15.44 -2.16 -1.58
N HIS A 24 -15.96 -0.99 -1.22
CA HIS A 24 -17.24 -0.51 -1.68
C HIS A 24 -17.09 0.29 -3.00
N LEU A 25 -17.63 -0.26 -4.08
CA LEU A 25 -17.71 0.41 -5.39
C LEU A 25 -19.11 1.01 -5.52
N HIS A 26 -19.26 2.29 -5.17
CA HIS A 26 -20.52 3.04 -5.38
C HIS A 26 -20.71 3.40 -6.87
N ASP A 27 -21.93 3.78 -7.28
CA ASP A 27 -22.28 4.01 -8.68
C ASP A 27 -21.38 5.01 -9.41
N GLY A 28 -20.94 6.06 -8.72
CA GLY A 28 -19.97 7.03 -9.26
C GLY A 28 -18.60 6.44 -9.64
N LYS A 29 -18.33 5.18 -9.29
CA LYS A 29 -17.10 4.45 -9.66
C LYS A 29 -17.23 3.62 -10.94
N LYS A 30 -18.41 3.57 -11.57
CA LYS A 30 -18.67 2.73 -12.74
C LYS A 30 -17.69 3.00 -13.89
N GLU A 31 -17.44 4.25 -14.23
CA GLU A 31 -16.49 4.62 -15.30
C GLU A 31 -15.04 4.25 -14.93
N LEU A 32 -14.65 4.38 -13.67
CA LEU A 32 -13.35 3.93 -13.19
C LEU A 32 -13.21 2.41 -13.31
N VAL A 33 -14.21 1.64 -12.90
CA VAL A 33 -14.24 0.18 -13.04
C VAL A 33 -14.17 -0.21 -14.51
N LYS A 34 -14.99 0.42 -15.37
CA LYS A 34 -14.96 0.20 -16.82
C LYS A 34 -13.59 0.44 -17.43
N ALA A 35 -12.92 1.55 -17.08
CA ALA A 35 -11.59 1.88 -17.59
C ALA A 35 -10.53 0.86 -17.13
N ARG A 36 -10.51 0.56 -15.84
CA ARG A 36 -9.49 -0.34 -15.22
C ARG A 36 -9.66 -1.80 -15.65
N LEU A 37 -10.87 -2.33 -15.60
CA LEU A 37 -11.13 -3.70 -16.02
C LEU A 37 -11.18 -3.85 -17.54
N GLY A 38 -11.58 -2.83 -18.28
CA GLY A 38 -11.54 -2.85 -19.73
C GLY A 38 -10.14 -3.10 -20.31
N LYS A 39 -9.10 -2.64 -19.62
CA LYS A 39 -7.71 -2.97 -19.96
C LYS A 39 -7.46 -4.47 -19.77
N ARG A 40 -7.79 -5.05 -18.63
CA ARG A 40 -7.60 -6.46 -18.31
C ARG A 40 -8.39 -7.38 -19.24
N ILE A 41 -9.64 -7.01 -19.54
CA ILE A 41 -10.51 -7.75 -20.47
C ILE A 41 -9.86 -7.85 -21.84
N ARG A 42 -9.26 -6.75 -22.35
CA ARG A 42 -8.54 -6.78 -23.63
C ARG A 42 -7.27 -7.62 -23.58
N GLU A 43 -6.46 -7.48 -22.53
CA GLU A 43 -5.23 -8.23 -22.34
C GLU A 43 -5.47 -9.74 -22.19
N GLY A 44 -6.57 -10.12 -21.53
CA GLY A 44 -7.00 -11.52 -21.37
C GLY A 44 -7.85 -12.05 -22.53
N ASN A 45 -8.07 -11.26 -23.59
CA ASN A 45 -8.89 -11.65 -24.76
C ASN A 45 -10.35 -12.02 -24.43
N PHE A 46 -10.90 -11.49 -23.36
CA PHE A 46 -12.33 -11.67 -23.04
C PHE A 46 -13.21 -10.83 -23.94
N LYS A 47 -14.39 -11.36 -24.28
CA LYS A 47 -15.32 -10.68 -25.18
C LYS A 47 -16.25 -9.66 -24.51
N SER A 48 -16.44 -9.78 -23.18
CA SER A 48 -17.34 -8.92 -22.41
C SER A 48 -17.00 -8.91 -20.92
N PHE A 49 -17.56 -7.95 -20.18
CA PHE A 49 -17.52 -7.93 -18.71
C PHE A 49 -18.21 -9.14 -18.08
N ALA A 50 -19.28 -9.66 -18.70
CA ALA A 50 -19.96 -10.87 -18.22
C ALA A 50 -19.02 -12.09 -18.29
N GLN A 51 -18.38 -12.32 -19.44
CA GLN A 51 -17.44 -13.43 -19.59
C GLN A 51 -16.27 -13.30 -18.61
N TYR A 52 -15.74 -12.09 -18.43
CA TYR A 52 -14.67 -11.83 -17.47
C TYR A 52 -15.11 -12.11 -16.03
N TYR A 53 -16.30 -11.66 -15.63
CA TYR A 53 -16.87 -11.93 -14.32
C TYR A 53 -17.03 -13.44 -14.07
N ASP A 54 -17.56 -14.17 -15.04
CA ASP A 54 -17.76 -15.62 -14.91
C ASP A 54 -16.40 -16.34 -14.73
N TYR A 55 -15.37 -15.92 -15.48
CA TYR A 55 -14.02 -16.46 -15.35
C TYR A 55 -13.41 -16.21 -13.98
N VAL A 56 -13.43 -14.98 -13.47
CA VAL A 56 -12.82 -14.65 -12.17
C VAL A 56 -13.53 -15.28 -10.98
N LYS A 57 -14.77 -15.74 -11.14
CA LYS A 57 -15.50 -16.49 -10.11
C LYS A 57 -15.08 -17.95 -10.01
N THR A 58 -14.45 -18.51 -11.02
CA THR A 58 -14.01 -19.90 -11.03
C THR A 58 -12.68 -20.06 -10.31
N GLY A 59 -12.38 -21.27 -9.82
CA GLY A 59 -11.07 -21.54 -9.24
C GLY A 59 -9.91 -21.32 -10.22
N GLU A 60 -10.15 -21.48 -11.52
CA GLU A 60 -9.18 -21.18 -12.58
C GLU A 60 -8.87 -19.69 -12.70
N GLY A 61 -9.80 -18.83 -12.31
CA GLY A 61 -9.66 -17.38 -12.33
C GLY A 61 -8.99 -16.77 -11.07
N THR A 62 -8.44 -17.55 -10.16
CA THR A 62 -7.92 -17.06 -8.87
C THR A 62 -6.85 -15.98 -9.04
N ASP A 63 -5.86 -16.19 -9.89
CA ASP A 63 -4.79 -15.21 -10.13
C ASP A 63 -5.34 -13.95 -10.82
N GLU A 64 -6.30 -14.12 -11.73
CA GLU A 64 -6.97 -13.02 -12.40
C GLU A 64 -7.89 -12.24 -11.45
N PHE A 65 -8.52 -12.92 -10.49
CA PHE A 65 -9.27 -12.25 -9.43
C PHE A 65 -8.38 -11.33 -8.59
N ILE A 66 -7.21 -11.83 -8.15
CA ILE A 66 -6.21 -11.03 -7.42
C ILE A 66 -5.79 -9.81 -8.27
N ALA A 67 -5.50 -10.03 -9.54
CA ALA A 67 -5.11 -8.96 -10.45
C ALA A 67 -6.26 -7.97 -10.75
N MET A 68 -7.51 -8.41 -10.70
CA MET A 68 -8.70 -7.55 -10.75
C MET A 68 -8.74 -6.63 -9.52
N ILE A 69 -8.59 -7.19 -8.31
CA ILE A 69 -8.54 -6.41 -7.06
C ILE A 69 -7.38 -5.40 -7.09
N ASP A 70 -6.19 -5.84 -7.51
CA ASP A 70 -5.01 -4.97 -7.70
C ASP A 70 -5.31 -3.79 -8.62
N SER A 71 -6.04 -4.02 -9.70
CA SER A 71 -6.39 -2.96 -10.66
C SER A 71 -7.44 -2.00 -10.13
N LEU A 72 -8.36 -2.47 -9.30
CA LEU A 72 -9.44 -1.66 -8.73
C LEU A 72 -8.99 -0.88 -7.49
N SER A 73 -7.95 -1.32 -6.81
CA SER A 73 -7.40 -0.64 -5.63
C SER A 73 -6.83 0.73 -5.96
N THR A 74 -7.01 1.68 -5.04
CA THR A 74 -6.41 3.02 -5.16
C THR A 74 -5.23 3.10 -4.21
N ASN A 75 -4.01 3.11 -4.76
CA ASN A 75 -2.76 3.01 -4.01
C ASN A 75 -2.02 4.35 -3.90
N LEU A 76 -2.76 5.45 -3.71
CA LEU A 76 -2.17 6.78 -3.54
C LEU A 76 -1.53 6.90 -2.15
N THR A 77 -0.22 7.05 -2.11
CA THR A 77 0.56 7.21 -0.88
C THR A 77 1.77 8.09 -1.11
N SER A 78 2.31 8.67 -0.06
CA SER A 78 3.58 9.41 -0.06
C SER A 78 4.22 9.40 1.33
N PHE A 79 5.53 9.61 1.39
CA PHE A 79 6.22 9.77 2.68
C PHE A 79 5.68 10.99 3.44
N PHE A 80 5.48 10.83 4.73
CA PHE A 80 4.95 11.86 5.66
C PHE A 80 3.59 12.44 5.25
N ARG A 81 2.79 11.69 4.49
CA ARG A 81 1.42 12.08 4.18
C ARG A 81 0.60 12.12 5.47
N GLU A 82 -0.24 13.18 5.60
CA GLU A 82 -1.06 13.39 6.81
C GLU A 82 -0.22 13.46 8.10
N ASP A 83 0.75 14.34 8.11
CA ASP A 83 1.76 14.58 9.15
C ASP A 83 1.23 14.56 10.59
N GLY A 84 -0.06 14.87 10.81
CA GLY A 84 -0.71 14.80 12.10
C GLY A 84 -0.59 13.42 12.77
N HIS A 85 -0.68 12.33 12.00
CA HIS A 85 -0.55 10.96 12.50
C HIS A 85 0.86 10.67 12.99
N PHE A 86 1.87 11.11 12.26
CA PHE A 86 3.28 10.92 12.61
C PHE A 86 3.70 11.80 13.79
N ARG A 87 3.15 13.03 13.91
CA ARG A 87 3.31 13.85 15.12
C ARG A 87 2.69 13.20 16.36
N ALA A 88 1.54 12.55 16.21
CA ALA A 88 0.94 11.79 17.30
C ALA A 88 1.83 10.60 17.70
N LEU A 89 2.31 9.82 16.72
CA LEU A 89 3.24 8.70 16.95
C LEU A 89 4.52 9.18 17.66
N ALA A 90 5.09 10.30 17.24
CA ALA A 90 6.29 10.88 17.85
C ALA A 90 6.11 11.25 19.33
N ARG A 91 4.89 11.60 19.76
CA ARG A 91 4.58 11.85 21.18
C ARG A 91 4.34 10.57 21.98
N ILE A 92 3.72 9.58 21.35
CA ILE A 92 3.35 8.32 22.01
C ILE A 92 4.57 7.45 22.28
N VAL A 93 5.51 7.33 21.34
CA VAL A 93 6.68 6.44 21.43
C VAL A 93 7.52 6.70 22.70
N PRO A 94 7.93 7.95 23.02
CA PRO A 94 8.67 8.21 24.25
C PRO A 94 7.90 7.89 25.54
N ALA A 95 6.57 8.09 25.53
CA ALA A 95 5.71 7.75 26.66
C ALA A 95 5.73 6.23 26.92
N LEU A 96 5.49 5.42 25.89
CA LEU A 96 5.52 3.96 25.98
C LEU A 96 6.88 3.44 26.43
N ILE A 97 7.98 4.05 25.95
CA ILE A 97 9.35 3.67 26.39
C ILE A 97 9.52 3.96 27.88
N ARG A 98 9.08 5.12 28.37
CA ARG A 98 9.17 5.47 29.79
C ARG A 98 8.35 4.52 30.68
N GLU A 99 7.14 4.17 30.29
CA GLU A 99 6.28 3.24 31.01
C GLU A 99 6.84 1.82 31.09
N SER A 100 7.67 1.44 30.14
CA SER A 100 8.30 0.12 30.06
C SER A 100 9.58 0.02 30.90
N LYS A 101 10.11 1.12 31.43
CA LYS A 101 11.32 1.10 32.27
C LYS A 101 11.12 0.19 33.50
N GLY A 102 12.07 -0.73 33.70
CA GLY A 102 12.03 -1.72 34.78
C GLY A 102 11.28 -3.03 34.44
N ARG A 103 10.66 -3.13 33.27
CA ARG A 103 9.95 -4.34 32.81
C ARG A 103 10.72 -5.14 31.74
N GLY A 104 12.04 -4.92 31.64
CA GLY A 104 12.88 -5.50 30.59
C GLY A 104 12.92 -4.65 29.33
N ARG A 105 13.25 -5.27 28.15
CA ARG A 105 13.37 -4.54 26.88
C ARG A 105 12.00 -4.07 26.37
N THR A 106 11.84 -2.78 26.11
CA THR A 106 10.62 -2.22 25.53
C THR A 106 10.33 -2.84 24.17
N ARG A 107 9.11 -3.31 23.98
CA ARG A 107 8.64 -3.88 22.70
C ARG A 107 7.52 -3.01 22.15
N LEU A 108 7.77 -2.38 21.00
CA LEU A 108 6.76 -1.61 20.26
C LEU A 108 6.32 -2.41 19.04
N ARG A 109 5.01 -2.55 18.89
CA ARG A 109 4.39 -3.24 17.77
C ARG A 109 3.43 -2.27 17.12
N LEU A 110 3.70 -1.95 15.84
CA LEU A 110 2.92 -1.01 15.05
C LEU A 110 2.31 -1.77 13.86
N TRP A 111 1.22 -1.28 13.35
CA TRP A 111 0.55 -1.85 12.19
C TRP A 111 0.17 -0.76 11.21
N SER A 112 0.63 -0.90 9.96
CA SER A 112 0.21 -0.11 8.80
C SER A 112 -0.78 -0.96 8.00
N ALA A 113 -2.06 -0.68 8.15
CA ALA A 113 -3.14 -1.37 7.47
C ALA A 113 -3.48 -0.65 6.15
N GLY A 114 -3.15 -1.26 5.02
CA GLY A 114 -3.21 -0.62 3.70
C GLY A 114 -1.93 0.16 3.37
N CYS A 115 -0.79 -0.50 3.55
CA CYS A 115 0.54 0.13 3.45
C CYS A 115 0.94 0.58 2.05
N SER A 116 0.17 0.24 1.02
CA SER A 116 0.45 0.57 -0.38
C SER A 116 1.90 0.20 -0.77
N THR A 117 2.62 1.11 -1.38
CA THR A 117 4.00 0.92 -1.83
C THR A 117 5.05 1.13 -0.72
N GLY A 118 4.63 1.22 0.54
CA GLY A 118 5.51 1.16 1.71
C GLY A 118 5.89 2.51 2.31
N GLU A 119 5.51 3.63 1.74
CA GLU A 119 5.87 4.96 2.24
C GLU A 119 5.38 5.20 3.66
N GLU A 120 4.17 4.72 4.01
CA GLU A 120 3.63 4.86 5.36
C GLU A 120 4.41 4.03 6.39
N PRO A 121 4.60 2.69 6.27
CA PRO A 121 5.31 1.92 7.28
C PRO A 121 6.78 2.37 7.42
N TYR A 122 7.44 2.81 6.35
CA TYR A 122 8.78 3.37 6.46
C TYR A 122 8.79 4.74 7.16
N THR A 123 7.78 5.59 6.93
CA THR A 123 7.62 6.83 7.69
C THR A 123 7.36 6.56 9.17
N MET A 124 6.53 5.54 9.49
CA MET A 124 6.33 5.08 10.87
C MET A 124 7.65 4.62 11.51
N ALA A 125 8.47 3.85 10.78
CA ALA A 125 9.77 3.39 11.25
C ALA A 125 10.71 4.56 11.57
N ILE A 126 10.85 5.50 10.62
CA ILE A 126 11.68 6.70 10.79
C ILE A 126 11.19 7.50 12.02
N THR A 127 9.88 7.77 12.09
CA THR A 127 9.29 8.53 13.20
C THR A 127 9.53 7.86 14.55
N ALA A 128 9.33 6.54 14.62
CA ALA A 128 9.51 5.79 15.86
C ALA A 128 10.98 5.76 16.30
N LEU A 129 11.92 5.58 15.37
CA LEU A 129 13.37 5.56 15.66
C LEU A 129 13.86 6.94 16.10
N GLU A 130 13.45 8.01 15.42
CA GLU A 130 13.82 9.38 15.83
C GLU A 130 13.26 9.71 17.22
N SER A 131 12.01 9.32 17.48
CA SER A 131 11.35 9.60 18.77
C SER A 131 11.88 8.76 19.92
N ALA A 132 12.46 7.59 19.63
CA ALA A 132 13.10 6.75 20.65
C ALA A 132 14.42 7.34 21.19
N GLN A 133 15.05 8.30 20.48
CA GLN A 133 16.26 9.01 20.90
C GLN A 133 17.37 8.07 21.40
N GLY A 134 17.59 6.96 20.71
CA GLY A 134 18.61 5.97 21.09
C GLY A 134 18.23 5.02 22.24
N ALA A 135 17.02 5.13 22.78
CA ALA A 135 16.53 4.16 23.77
C ALA A 135 16.47 2.74 23.18
N ALA A 136 16.90 1.75 23.98
CA ALA A 136 16.86 0.35 23.57
C ALA A 136 15.39 -0.15 23.50
N ALA A 137 14.81 -0.13 22.32
CA ALA A 137 13.48 -0.66 22.07
C ALA A 137 13.50 -1.64 20.88
N ASP A 138 12.73 -2.72 20.98
CA ASP A 138 12.45 -3.64 19.88
C ASP A 138 11.20 -3.13 19.13
N ILE A 139 11.42 -2.36 18.08
CA ILE A 139 10.36 -1.77 17.26
C ILE A 139 10.12 -2.68 16.05
N ARG A 140 8.90 -3.17 15.89
CA ARG A 140 8.50 -3.92 14.71
C ARG A 140 7.21 -3.35 14.14
N ILE A 141 7.15 -3.31 12.82
CA ILE A 141 5.99 -2.79 12.07
C ILE A 141 5.48 -3.91 11.17
N LEU A 142 4.22 -4.27 11.38
CA LEU A 142 3.48 -5.09 10.42
C LEU A 142 2.94 -4.17 9.33
N ALA A 143 3.25 -4.45 8.07
CA ALA A 143 2.71 -3.73 6.92
C ALA A 143 1.88 -4.70 6.09
N THR A 144 0.60 -4.38 5.90
CA THR A 144 -0.34 -5.22 5.12
C THR A 144 -1.02 -4.39 4.06
N ASP A 145 -1.32 -5.01 2.93
CA ASP A 145 -2.13 -4.43 1.87
C ASP A 145 -2.87 -5.54 1.14
N ILE A 146 -4.01 -5.21 0.53
CA ILE A 146 -4.76 -6.16 -0.28
C ILE A 146 -4.09 -6.41 -1.64
N SER A 147 -3.36 -5.40 -2.14
CA SER A 147 -2.65 -5.45 -3.41
C SER A 147 -1.29 -6.13 -3.25
N THR A 148 -1.16 -7.33 -3.79
CA THR A 148 0.12 -8.07 -3.78
C THR A 148 1.21 -7.35 -4.56
N ARG A 149 0.82 -6.61 -5.59
CA ARG A 149 1.72 -5.82 -6.43
C ARG A 149 2.39 -4.69 -5.64
N VAL A 150 1.64 -3.98 -4.80
CA VAL A 150 2.23 -2.89 -3.99
C VAL A 150 3.07 -3.44 -2.85
N LEU A 151 2.69 -4.58 -2.25
CA LEU A 151 3.51 -5.26 -1.24
C LEU A 151 4.89 -5.65 -1.76
N LYS A 152 4.99 -6.13 -3.01
CA LYS A 152 6.29 -6.41 -3.65
C LYS A 152 7.16 -5.15 -3.74
N LYS A 153 6.58 -4.00 -4.06
CA LYS A 153 7.29 -2.70 -4.10
C LYS A 153 7.68 -2.25 -2.70
N ALA A 154 6.76 -2.35 -1.75
CA ALA A 154 7.03 -2.02 -0.35
C ALA A 154 8.21 -2.84 0.21
N ALA A 155 8.25 -4.14 -0.06
CA ALA A 155 9.33 -5.03 0.38
C ALA A 155 10.68 -4.70 -0.26
N GLN A 156 10.71 -4.17 -1.49
CA GLN A 156 11.95 -3.72 -2.13
C GLN A 156 12.52 -2.47 -1.46
N GLY A 157 11.65 -1.58 -0.98
CA GLY A 157 12.04 -0.31 -0.35
C GLY A 157 12.83 0.62 -1.26
N ILE A 158 12.62 0.56 -2.58
CA ILE A 158 13.34 1.36 -3.59
C ILE A 158 12.38 2.36 -4.21
N TYR A 159 12.75 3.63 -4.16
CA TYR A 159 11.90 4.74 -4.61
C TYR A 159 12.65 5.67 -5.55
N PRO A 160 12.04 6.14 -6.64
CA PRO A 160 12.64 7.17 -7.47
C PRO A 160 12.71 8.51 -6.74
N ALA A 161 13.62 9.39 -7.16
CA ALA A 161 13.92 10.66 -6.48
C ALA A 161 12.69 11.54 -6.24
N GLU A 162 11.73 11.55 -7.17
CA GLU A 162 10.49 12.35 -7.02
C GLU A 162 9.60 11.87 -5.86
N ARG A 163 9.69 10.60 -5.48
CA ARG A 163 8.87 10.03 -4.38
C ARG A 163 9.41 10.38 -3.01
N VAL A 164 10.70 10.68 -2.92
CA VAL A 164 11.38 10.98 -1.64
C VAL A 164 11.58 12.48 -1.39
N LYS A 165 11.10 13.34 -2.30
CA LYS A 165 11.24 14.81 -2.19
C LYS A 165 10.64 15.43 -0.93
N SER A 166 9.60 14.81 -0.38
CA SER A 166 8.94 15.28 0.85
C SER A 166 9.71 14.92 2.12
N ILE A 167 10.74 14.07 2.03
CA ILE A 167 11.53 13.64 3.18
C ILE A 167 12.54 14.73 3.53
N PRO A 168 12.62 15.18 4.80
CA PRO A 168 13.66 16.11 5.23
C PRO A 168 15.06 15.59 4.87
N PRO A 169 15.97 16.46 4.37
CA PRO A 169 17.28 16.05 3.87
C PRO A 169 18.13 15.25 4.88
N ASP A 170 18.02 15.56 6.16
CA ASP A 170 18.75 14.88 7.22
C ASP A 170 18.23 13.44 7.40
N LEU A 171 16.91 13.24 7.40
CA LEU A 171 16.30 11.92 7.46
C LEU A 171 16.59 11.11 6.21
N LEU A 172 16.57 11.75 5.03
CA LEU A 172 16.92 11.11 3.78
C LEU A 172 18.35 10.56 3.82
N ARG A 173 19.33 11.36 4.25
CA ARG A 173 20.72 10.90 4.42
C ARG A 173 20.87 9.79 5.45
N LYS A 174 20.14 9.88 6.55
CA LYS A 174 20.21 8.92 7.65
C LYS A 174 19.62 7.57 7.30
N TYR A 175 18.45 7.54 6.68
CA TYR A 175 17.64 6.34 6.50
C TYR A 175 17.62 5.77 5.08
N PHE A 176 18.20 6.47 4.11
CA PHE A 176 18.21 6.02 2.73
C PHE A 176 19.64 5.93 2.18
N GLN A 177 19.81 4.99 1.29
CA GLN A 177 21.02 4.83 0.46
C GLN A 177 20.72 5.36 -0.93
N VAL A 178 21.60 6.21 -1.48
CA VAL A 178 21.50 6.70 -2.86
C VAL A 178 21.92 5.60 -3.81
N GLY A 179 21.12 5.36 -4.84
CA GLY A 179 21.42 4.39 -5.89
C GLY A 179 22.55 4.86 -6.80
N GLN A 180 23.36 3.91 -7.27
CA GLN A 180 24.48 4.11 -8.18
C GLN A 180 24.31 3.25 -9.44
N GLY A 181 25.01 3.62 -10.52
CA GLY A 181 24.98 2.89 -11.79
C GLY A 181 23.54 2.79 -12.31
N ASN A 182 23.04 1.59 -12.53
CA ASN A 182 21.68 1.32 -13.02
C ASN A 182 20.58 1.80 -12.07
N TRP A 183 20.89 2.11 -10.83
CA TRP A 183 19.98 2.64 -9.84
C TRP A 183 20.13 4.14 -9.61
N ALA A 184 20.92 4.85 -10.45
CA ALA A 184 21.02 6.30 -10.37
C ALA A 184 19.63 6.95 -10.40
N GLY A 185 19.40 7.96 -9.52
CA GLY A 185 18.09 8.60 -9.37
C GLY A 185 17.09 7.84 -8.51
N HIS A 186 17.50 6.73 -7.87
CA HIS A 186 16.69 5.99 -6.91
C HIS A 186 17.30 6.04 -5.50
N TYR A 187 16.47 5.80 -4.52
CA TYR A 187 16.81 5.75 -3.10
C TYR A 187 16.28 4.45 -2.50
N ARG A 188 17.10 3.73 -1.76
CA ARG A 188 16.72 2.51 -1.05
C ARG A 188 16.70 2.76 0.45
N VAL A 189 15.69 2.30 1.14
CA VAL A 189 15.63 2.26 2.60
C VAL A 189 16.74 1.35 3.13
N LYS A 190 17.46 1.79 4.17
CA LYS A 190 18.58 1.05 4.81
C LYS A 190 18.07 -0.05 5.72
#